data_50352b150da078d06b5eb95366c0bc00
#
_entry.id   50352b150da078d06b5eb95366c0bc00
#
_cell.length_a   1.000
_cell.length_b   1.000
_cell.length_c   1.000
_cell.angle_alpha   90.00
_cell.angle_beta   90.00
_cell.angle_gamma   90.00
#
_symmetry.space_group_name_H-M   'P 1'
#
loop_
_entity.id
_entity.type
_entity.pdbx_description
1 polymer ?
#
loop_
_entity_poly.entity_id
_entity_poly.type
_entity_poly.pdbx_seq_one_letter_code
_entity_poly.pdbx_strand_id
1 'polypeptide(L)'
;HYNVIESNTFIGHNQRGTAGIRIINQGHTVYDNYIKDVRSFGLLVRVGVYERPTAETDVKQEPLTSYHRAENVDIAYNTFLNSSLELGSGRGEKMPRNVRFAHNLFAGQTPDLKIVRADEVLPGFLFLDNEWAFSDKNSLSSVPYEQVREGFKPVDMPDGLNQEEKERIDACIFTAGPTWYKALKENVNHIDTNR
;
A
#
# COMPACT_ATOMS: atom_id res chain seq x y z
N HIS A 1 -8.91 -4.57 14.38
CA HIS A 1 -9.42 -3.24 14.03
C HIS A 1 -8.44 -2.17 14.48
N TYR A 2 -8.31 -1.10 13.69
CA TYR A 2 -7.51 0.09 14.02
C TYR A 2 -6.03 -0.21 14.32
N ASN A 3 -5.40 -1.04 13.48
CA ASN A 3 -3.96 -1.27 13.55
C ASN A 3 -3.22 -0.20 12.75
N VAL A 4 -2.09 0.21 13.29
CA VAL A 4 -1.10 1.02 12.58
C VAL A 4 0.08 0.12 12.24
N ILE A 5 0.47 0.10 10.97
CA ILE A 5 1.65 -0.57 10.45
C ILE A 5 2.54 0.53 9.90
N GLU A 6 3.53 0.93 10.66
CA GLU A 6 4.31 2.12 10.39
C GLU A 6 5.80 1.85 10.49
N SER A 7 6.56 2.49 9.60
CA SER A 7 8.03 2.53 9.61
C SER A 7 8.70 1.15 9.62
N ASN A 8 8.10 0.17 8.95
CA ASN A 8 8.67 -1.17 8.85
C ASN A 8 9.42 -1.36 7.53
N THR A 9 10.36 -2.29 7.54
CA THR A 9 11.05 -2.76 6.34
C THR A 9 10.74 -4.24 6.10
N PHE A 10 10.15 -4.53 4.94
CA PHE A 10 9.80 -5.87 4.49
C PHE A 10 10.68 -6.22 3.28
N ILE A 11 11.56 -7.19 3.40
CA ILE A 11 12.44 -7.64 2.32
C ILE A 11 12.15 -9.10 2.00
N GLY A 12 11.63 -9.35 0.81
CA GLY A 12 11.24 -10.68 0.36
C GLY A 12 12.33 -11.46 -0.33
N HIS A 13 13.45 -10.82 -0.67
CA HIS A 13 14.57 -11.41 -1.42
C HIS A 13 14.13 -12.13 -2.71
N ASN A 14 13.02 -11.70 -3.31
CA ASN A 14 12.42 -12.30 -4.50
C ASN A 14 12.12 -13.81 -4.35
N GLN A 15 11.96 -14.28 -3.12
CA GLN A 15 11.65 -15.68 -2.85
C GLN A 15 10.18 -15.99 -3.12
N ARG A 16 9.91 -17.17 -3.70
CA ARG A 16 8.54 -17.64 -3.94
C ARG A 16 7.81 -17.78 -2.61
N GLY A 17 6.57 -17.29 -2.55
CA GLY A 17 5.71 -17.39 -1.37
C GLY A 17 5.92 -16.30 -0.32
N THR A 18 6.84 -15.36 -0.55
CA THR A 18 6.96 -14.19 0.34
C THR A 18 5.75 -13.28 0.20
N ALA A 19 5.29 -12.78 1.32
CA ALA A 19 4.15 -11.87 1.42
C ALA A 19 4.48 -10.71 2.37
N GLY A 20 4.04 -9.54 2.01
CA GLY A 20 4.15 -8.33 2.81
C GLY A 20 2.92 -8.11 3.68
N ILE A 21 2.20 -7.02 3.44
CA ILE A 21 1.08 -6.58 4.26
C ILE A 21 -0.23 -7.05 3.64
N ARG A 22 -1.08 -7.69 4.45
CA ARG A 22 -2.44 -8.06 4.06
C ARG A 22 -3.48 -7.31 4.87
N ILE A 23 -4.32 -6.54 4.19
CA ILE A 23 -5.37 -5.73 4.79
C ILE A 23 -6.70 -6.47 4.71
N ILE A 24 -7.27 -6.69 5.88
CA ILE A 24 -8.62 -7.21 6.11
C ILE A 24 -9.25 -6.37 7.22
N ASN A 25 -10.57 -6.25 7.24
CA ASN A 25 -11.23 -5.49 8.29
C ASN A 25 -11.04 -3.96 8.14
N GLN A 26 -11.33 -3.21 9.18
CA GLN A 26 -11.47 -1.75 9.09
C GLN A 26 -10.49 -0.95 9.94
N GLY A 27 -10.33 0.32 9.57
CA GLY A 27 -9.65 1.34 10.34
C GLY A 27 -8.14 1.18 10.41
N HIS A 28 -7.52 0.54 9.41
CA HIS A 28 -6.08 0.32 9.40
C HIS A 28 -5.36 1.48 8.74
N THR A 29 -4.21 1.82 9.30
CA THR A 29 -3.25 2.74 8.71
C THR A 29 -1.98 1.99 8.36
N VAL A 30 -1.56 2.08 7.08
CA VAL A 30 -0.31 1.53 6.57
C VAL A 30 0.53 2.69 6.08
N TYR A 31 1.57 3.03 6.82
CA TYR A 31 2.24 4.30 6.68
C TYR A 31 3.75 4.15 6.77
N ASP A 32 4.49 4.86 5.90
CA ASP A 32 5.95 4.95 5.96
C ASP A 32 6.66 3.59 5.97
N ASN A 33 6.15 2.58 5.24
CA ASN A 33 6.80 1.28 5.15
C ASN A 33 7.62 1.16 3.87
N TYR A 34 8.73 0.45 3.94
CA TYR A 34 9.55 0.06 2.81
C TYR A 34 9.37 -1.42 2.52
N ILE A 35 8.88 -1.75 1.32
CA ILE A 35 8.51 -3.11 0.93
C ILE A 35 9.25 -3.43 -0.37
N LYS A 36 10.19 -4.38 -0.31
CA LYS A 36 11.06 -4.69 -1.43
C LYS A 36 11.12 -6.18 -1.74
N ASP A 37 11.14 -6.49 -3.05
CA ASP A 37 11.35 -7.83 -3.59
C ASP A 37 10.40 -8.89 -2.99
N VAL A 38 9.16 -8.49 -2.71
CA VAL A 38 8.12 -9.36 -2.15
C VAL A 38 7.29 -9.94 -3.30
N ARG A 39 7.48 -11.23 -3.58
CA ARG A 39 7.04 -11.83 -4.84
C ARG A 39 5.55 -12.18 -4.90
N SER A 40 4.92 -12.59 -3.79
CA SER A 40 3.50 -12.96 -3.82
C SER A 40 2.60 -11.73 -3.82
N PHE A 41 2.78 -10.86 -2.85
CA PHE A 41 2.20 -9.52 -2.79
C PHE A 41 2.97 -8.67 -1.77
N GLY A 42 3.35 -7.47 -2.16
CA GLY A 42 3.87 -6.45 -1.23
C GLY A 42 2.73 -5.90 -0.37
N LEU A 43 1.61 -5.58 -1.01
CA LEU A 43 0.37 -5.20 -0.35
C LEU A 43 -0.81 -5.94 -0.99
N LEU A 44 -1.69 -6.46 -0.14
CA LEU A 44 -2.92 -7.10 -0.55
C LEU A 44 -4.10 -6.51 0.22
N VAL A 45 -5.08 -5.97 -0.50
CA VAL A 45 -6.34 -5.48 0.07
C VAL A 45 -7.47 -6.43 -0.29
N ARG A 46 -8.17 -6.96 0.71
CA ARG A 46 -9.15 -8.02 0.52
C ARG A 46 -10.60 -7.53 0.46
N VAL A 47 -11.36 -8.25 -0.36
CA VAL A 47 -12.82 -8.27 -0.25
C VAL A 47 -13.23 -9.04 1.01
N GLY A 48 -14.44 -8.78 1.50
CA GLY A 48 -15.00 -9.48 2.64
C GLY A 48 -16.21 -10.32 2.30
N VAL A 49 -16.54 -11.24 3.19
CA VAL A 49 -17.78 -12.00 3.16
C VAL A 49 -18.85 -11.27 3.98
N TYR A 50 -18.43 -10.61 5.06
CA TYR A 50 -19.34 -9.90 5.95
C TYR A 50 -19.15 -8.40 5.90
N GLU A 51 -20.24 -7.67 6.14
CA GLU A 51 -20.22 -6.30 6.62
C GLU A 51 -20.12 -6.31 8.14
N ARG A 52 -19.49 -5.26 8.69
CA ARG A 52 -19.51 -5.09 10.14
C ARG A 52 -20.96 -4.90 10.59
N PRO A 53 -21.41 -5.65 11.62
CA PRO A 53 -22.67 -5.33 12.28
C PRO A 53 -22.61 -3.87 12.77
N THR A 54 -23.61 -3.08 12.46
CA THR A 54 -23.84 -1.81 13.15
C THR A 54 -24.09 -2.12 14.63
N ALA A 55 -23.78 -1.20 15.54
CA ALA A 55 -23.86 -1.42 16.99
C ALA A 55 -25.25 -1.88 17.51
N GLU A 56 -26.24 -1.87 16.66
CA GLU A 56 -27.64 -2.23 16.95
C GLU A 56 -28.02 -3.67 16.58
N THR A 57 -27.15 -4.38 15.86
CA THR A 57 -27.44 -5.77 15.49
C THR A 57 -26.78 -6.71 16.48
N ASP A 58 -27.58 -7.55 17.14
CA ASP A 58 -27.13 -8.66 17.97
C ASP A 58 -26.04 -9.44 17.25
N VAL A 59 -24.83 -9.36 17.77
CA VAL A 59 -23.67 -10.09 17.24
C VAL A 59 -23.90 -11.56 17.57
N LYS A 60 -24.62 -12.28 16.70
CA LYS A 60 -24.44 -13.72 16.65
C LYS A 60 -22.97 -13.94 16.30
N GLN A 61 -22.23 -14.56 17.18
CA GLN A 61 -20.86 -14.99 16.91
C GLN A 61 -20.90 -16.00 15.76
N GLU A 62 -20.86 -15.48 14.55
CA GLU A 62 -20.61 -16.29 13.36
C GLU A 62 -19.20 -16.86 13.50
N PRO A 63 -18.99 -18.13 13.13
CA PRO A 63 -17.68 -18.74 13.22
C PRO A 63 -16.67 -17.93 12.42
N LEU A 64 -15.48 -17.69 12.98
CA LEU A 64 -14.37 -16.88 12.44
C LEU A 64 -13.75 -17.45 11.15
N THR A 65 -14.56 -18.07 10.30
CA THR A 65 -14.11 -18.66 9.03
C THR A 65 -14.02 -17.67 7.88
N SER A 66 -14.41 -16.43 8.10
CA SER A 66 -14.53 -15.42 7.06
C SER A 66 -14.10 -14.04 7.53
N TYR A 67 -13.72 -13.17 6.59
CA TYR A 67 -13.19 -11.85 6.87
C TYR A 67 -14.22 -10.77 6.54
N HIS A 68 -14.22 -9.70 7.33
CA HIS A 68 -14.84 -8.44 6.93
C HIS A 68 -14.03 -7.81 5.80
N ARG A 69 -14.68 -7.03 4.92
CA ARG A 69 -14.02 -6.29 3.88
C ARG A 69 -13.02 -5.28 4.46
N ALA A 70 -12.02 -4.93 3.67
CA ALA A 70 -11.19 -3.78 3.97
C ALA A 70 -12.04 -2.50 3.89
N GLU A 71 -12.06 -1.71 4.95
CA GLU A 71 -12.89 -0.51 5.05
C GLU A 71 -12.23 0.57 5.91
N ASN A 72 -12.34 1.85 5.49
CA ASN A 72 -11.72 2.98 6.18
C ASN A 72 -10.22 2.74 6.42
N VAL A 73 -9.50 2.46 5.34
CA VAL A 73 -8.07 2.13 5.37
C VAL A 73 -7.29 3.25 4.71
N ASP A 74 -6.22 3.66 5.35
CA ASP A 74 -5.29 4.63 4.83
C ASP A 74 -3.93 3.98 4.54
N ILE A 75 -3.51 4.03 3.27
CA ILE A 75 -2.26 3.46 2.79
C ILE A 75 -1.46 4.60 2.17
N ALA A 76 -0.51 5.16 2.93
CA ALA A 76 0.16 6.36 2.51
C ALA A 76 1.67 6.35 2.80
N TYR A 77 2.43 7.07 1.96
CA TYR A 77 3.86 7.27 2.11
C TYR A 77 4.70 5.99 2.17
N ASN A 78 4.22 4.91 1.58
CA ASN A 78 4.98 3.66 1.50
C ASN A 78 5.79 3.59 0.21
N THR A 79 6.90 2.87 0.24
CA THR A 79 7.69 2.50 -0.94
C THR A 79 7.49 1.02 -1.26
N PHE A 80 7.04 0.73 -2.47
CA PHE A 80 6.92 -0.62 -3.01
C PHE A 80 7.94 -0.78 -4.14
N LEU A 81 9.08 -1.42 -3.86
CA LEU A 81 10.14 -1.66 -4.84
C LEU A 81 10.14 -3.12 -5.28
N ASN A 82 9.96 -3.37 -6.57
CA ASN A 82 9.82 -4.72 -7.14
C ASN A 82 8.82 -5.60 -6.38
N SER A 83 7.74 -5.01 -5.91
CA SER A 83 6.75 -5.68 -5.08
C SER A 83 5.36 -5.48 -5.64
N SER A 84 4.57 -6.55 -5.69
CA SER A 84 3.23 -6.52 -6.28
C SER A 84 2.22 -5.79 -5.39
N LEU A 85 1.26 -5.14 -6.05
CA LEU A 85 0.03 -4.67 -5.42
C LEU A 85 -1.12 -5.58 -5.89
N GLU A 86 -1.84 -6.17 -4.95
CA GLU A 86 -3.03 -6.98 -5.26
C GLU A 86 -4.25 -6.39 -4.54
N LEU A 87 -5.18 -5.82 -5.32
CA LEU A 87 -6.36 -5.13 -4.82
C LEU A 87 -7.62 -5.94 -5.13
N GLY A 88 -8.50 -6.05 -4.16
CA GLY A 88 -9.76 -6.77 -4.28
C GLY A 88 -9.64 -8.30 -4.27
N SER A 89 -8.55 -8.83 -3.76
CA SER A 89 -8.34 -10.26 -3.67
C SER A 89 -9.22 -10.93 -2.63
N GLY A 90 -9.51 -12.20 -2.84
CA GLY A 90 -10.22 -13.06 -1.92
C GLY A 90 -11.59 -13.50 -2.40
N ARG A 91 -12.22 -14.33 -1.58
CA ARG A 91 -13.60 -14.82 -1.82
C ARG A 91 -14.56 -13.96 -1.01
N GLY A 92 -15.59 -13.45 -1.64
CA GLY A 92 -16.62 -12.65 -0.99
C GLY A 92 -17.22 -11.61 -1.94
N GLU A 93 -18.38 -11.09 -1.56
CA GLU A 93 -19.16 -10.14 -2.36
C GLU A 93 -19.07 -8.71 -1.82
N LYS A 94 -18.46 -8.54 -0.63
CA LYS A 94 -18.31 -7.23 -0.02
C LYS A 94 -17.02 -6.57 -0.47
N MET A 95 -17.15 -5.62 -1.39
CA MET A 95 -16.02 -4.90 -1.96
C MET A 95 -15.37 -3.97 -0.92
N PRO A 96 -14.05 -3.70 -1.03
CA PRO A 96 -13.40 -2.68 -0.23
C PRO A 96 -14.14 -1.35 -0.32
N ARG A 97 -14.13 -0.58 0.77
CA ARG A 97 -14.81 0.71 0.83
C ARG A 97 -13.97 1.74 1.57
N ASN A 98 -13.90 2.96 1.03
CA ASN A 98 -13.15 4.06 1.63
C ASN A 98 -11.70 3.67 1.93
N VAL A 99 -11.00 3.16 0.91
CA VAL A 99 -9.58 2.81 0.96
C VAL A 99 -8.80 3.90 0.22
N ARG A 100 -8.02 4.69 0.93
CA ARG A 100 -7.15 5.71 0.37
C ARG A 100 -5.76 5.12 0.12
N PHE A 101 -5.26 5.24 -1.11
CA PHE A 101 -3.91 4.89 -1.52
C PHE A 101 -3.25 6.17 -2.03
N ALA A 102 -2.44 6.82 -1.17
CA ALA A 102 -1.97 8.17 -1.42
C ALA A 102 -0.49 8.35 -1.13
N HIS A 103 0.18 9.16 -1.96
CA HIS A 103 1.57 9.56 -1.73
C HIS A 103 2.53 8.36 -1.58
N ASN A 104 2.25 7.25 -2.25
CA ASN A 104 3.13 6.09 -2.24
C ASN A 104 4.05 6.12 -3.46
N LEU A 105 5.26 5.56 -3.30
CA LEU A 105 6.17 5.27 -4.40
C LEU A 105 6.00 3.81 -4.82
N PHE A 106 5.63 3.59 -6.08
CA PHE A 106 5.58 2.27 -6.69
C PHE A 106 6.64 2.19 -7.78
N ALA A 107 7.67 1.36 -7.58
CA ALA A 107 8.90 1.41 -8.33
C ALA A 107 9.43 0.02 -8.71
N GLY A 108 10.26 -0.05 -9.75
CA GLY A 108 10.93 -1.29 -10.14
C GLY A 108 11.23 -1.42 -11.63
N GLN A 109 11.46 -2.64 -12.07
CA GLN A 109 11.69 -2.94 -13.48
C GLN A 109 10.38 -3.08 -14.25
N THR A 110 9.46 -3.85 -13.71
CA THR A 110 8.16 -4.15 -14.31
C THR A 110 7.07 -3.98 -13.26
N PRO A 111 6.00 -3.22 -13.57
CA PRO A 111 4.89 -3.08 -12.64
C PRO A 111 4.14 -4.42 -12.48
N ASP A 112 3.83 -4.76 -11.25
CA ASP A 112 2.99 -5.91 -10.92
C ASP A 112 1.78 -5.44 -10.10
N LEU A 113 0.80 -4.90 -10.82
CA LEU A 113 -0.45 -4.40 -10.28
C LEU A 113 -1.59 -5.32 -10.73
N LYS A 114 -2.16 -6.06 -9.80
CA LYS A 114 -3.30 -6.93 -10.01
C LYS A 114 -4.53 -6.38 -9.32
N ILE A 115 -5.58 -6.09 -10.08
CA ILE A 115 -6.88 -5.65 -9.57
C ILE A 115 -7.92 -6.71 -9.91
N VAL A 116 -8.41 -7.40 -8.89
CA VAL A 116 -9.39 -8.48 -9.04
C VAL A 116 -10.78 -7.86 -9.08
N ARG A 117 -11.58 -8.19 -10.11
CA ARG A 117 -12.91 -7.60 -10.35
C ARG A 117 -12.88 -6.07 -10.33
N ALA A 118 -12.06 -5.49 -11.18
CA ALA A 118 -11.74 -4.07 -11.16
C ALA A 118 -12.96 -3.14 -11.13
N ASP A 119 -13.97 -3.42 -11.95
CA ASP A 119 -15.20 -2.60 -12.05
C ASP A 119 -15.98 -2.56 -10.73
N GLU A 120 -15.90 -3.63 -9.94
CA GLU A 120 -16.58 -3.72 -8.65
C GLU A 120 -15.74 -3.15 -7.50
N VAL A 121 -14.42 -3.32 -7.59
CA VAL A 121 -13.47 -3.03 -6.51
C VAL A 121 -12.99 -1.58 -6.52
N LEU A 122 -12.65 -1.06 -7.70
CA LEU A 122 -12.06 0.26 -7.84
C LEU A 122 -12.92 1.41 -7.28
N PRO A 123 -14.26 1.39 -7.34
CA PRO A 123 -15.07 2.43 -6.71
C PRO A 123 -14.85 2.58 -5.20
N GLY A 124 -14.30 1.56 -4.54
CA GLY A 124 -13.95 1.62 -3.11
C GLY A 124 -12.59 2.23 -2.81
N PHE A 125 -11.79 2.53 -3.84
CA PHE A 125 -10.44 3.07 -3.73
C PHE A 125 -10.38 4.53 -4.18
N LEU A 126 -9.51 5.28 -3.52
CA LEU A 126 -9.10 6.62 -3.90
C LEU A 126 -7.58 6.64 -4.05
N PHE A 127 -7.09 6.85 -5.27
CA PHE A 127 -5.67 6.98 -5.59
C PHE A 127 -5.33 8.47 -5.69
N LEU A 128 -4.34 8.93 -4.94
CA LEU A 128 -3.96 10.35 -4.88
C LEU A 128 -2.44 10.51 -4.87
N ASP A 129 -1.93 11.30 -5.79
CA ASP A 129 -0.54 11.78 -5.79
C ASP A 129 0.52 10.71 -5.53
N ASN A 130 0.30 9.49 -6.04
CA ASN A 130 1.30 8.44 -5.97
C ASN A 130 2.35 8.62 -7.07
N GLU A 131 3.55 8.11 -6.83
CA GLU A 131 4.65 8.12 -7.78
C GLU A 131 4.81 6.74 -8.45
N TRP A 132 5.04 6.76 -9.79
CA TRP A 132 5.24 5.61 -10.64
C TRP A 132 6.62 5.65 -11.25
N ALA A 133 7.58 4.92 -10.68
CA ALA A 133 8.99 4.93 -11.03
C ALA A 133 9.43 3.59 -11.61
N PHE A 134 9.00 3.27 -12.82
CA PHE A 134 9.41 2.04 -13.52
C PHE A 134 10.36 2.35 -14.66
N SER A 135 11.21 1.36 -15.01
CA SER A 135 12.17 1.49 -16.11
C SER A 135 11.51 1.85 -17.43
N ASP A 136 10.31 1.30 -17.69
CA ASP A 136 9.45 1.76 -18.78
C ASP A 136 8.48 2.84 -18.24
N LYS A 137 8.80 4.10 -18.53
CA LYS A 137 7.97 5.26 -18.16
C LYS A 137 6.57 5.23 -18.78
N ASN A 138 6.41 4.54 -19.92
CA ASN A 138 5.13 4.41 -20.60
C ASN A 138 4.25 3.31 -19.98
N SER A 139 4.77 2.51 -19.06
CA SER A 139 4.02 1.42 -18.44
C SER A 139 2.77 1.89 -17.71
N LEU A 140 2.76 3.12 -17.16
CA LEU A 140 1.57 3.71 -16.54
C LEU A 140 0.44 3.92 -17.56
N SER A 141 0.75 4.38 -18.76
CA SER A 141 -0.25 4.59 -19.82
C SER A 141 -0.89 3.29 -20.29
N SER A 142 -0.20 2.16 -20.12
CA SER A 142 -0.71 0.82 -20.45
C SER A 142 -1.63 0.22 -19.38
N VAL A 143 -1.70 0.82 -18.18
CA VAL A 143 -2.63 0.40 -17.13
C VAL A 143 -4.06 0.66 -17.62
N PRO A 144 -4.93 -0.36 -17.69
CA PRO A 144 -6.27 -0.23 -18.30
C PRO A 144 -7.26 0.58 -17.46
N TYR A 145 -6.89 0.95 -16.26
CA TYR A 145 -7.78 1.60 -15.28
C TYR A 145 -7.47 3.09 -15.18
N GLU A 146 -8.40 3.92 -15.67
CA GLU A 146 -8.27 5.38 -15.68
C GLU A 146 -8.04 5.96 -14.28
N GLN A 147 -8.85 5.56 -13.33
CA GLN A 147 -8.73 5.99 -11.93
C GLN A 147 -7.33 5.74 -11.33
N VAL A 148 -6.67 4.65 -11.72
CA VAL A 148 -5.30 4.37 -11.30
C VAL A 148 -4.34 5.31 -12.02
N ARG A 149 -4.47 5.46 -13.34
CA ARG A 149 -3.58 6.36 -14.10
C ARG A 149 -3.63 7.80 -13.60
N GLU A 150 -4.80 8.30 -13.25
CA GLU A 150 -4.98 9.65 -12.72
C GLU A 150 -4.37 9.82 -11.31
N GLY A 151 -4.37 8.77 -10.51
CA GLY A 151 -3.84 8.78 -9.16
C GLY A 151 -2.34 8.54 -9.03
N PHE A 152 -1.63 8.38 -10.18
CA PHE A 152 -0.18 8.17 -10.22
C PHE A 152 0.49 9.18 -11.16
N LYS A 153 1.69 9.61 -10.79
CA LYS A 153 2.56 10.48 -11.61
C LYS A 153 3.81 9.70 -12.01
N PRO A 154 4.16 9.62 -13.31
CA PRO A 154 5.41 9.02 -13.72
C PRO A 154 6.59 9.89 -13.24
N VAL A 155 7.55 9.26 -12.58
CA VAL A 155 8.77 9.89 -12.09
C VAL A 155 10.00 9.05 -12.49
N ASP A 156 11.18 9.64 -12.40
CA ASP A 156 12.43 8.90 -12.53
C ASP A 156 12.65 8.03 -11.30
N MET A 157 13.32 6.89 -11.47
CA MET A 157 13.74 6.05 -10.36
C MET A 157 14.60 6.90 -9.42
N PRO A 158 14.22 7.04 -8.14
CA PRO A 158 15.03 7.80 -7.20
C PRO A 158 16.43 7.23 -7.05
N ASP A 159 17.44 8.08 -7.14
CA ASP A 159 18.81 7.70 -6.87
C ASP A 159 18.96 7.24 -5.41
N GLY A 160 19.75 6.19 -5.20
CA GLY A 160 20.09 5.75 -3.84
C GLY A 160 19.07 4.85 -3.14
N LEU A 161 17.97 4.43 -3.77
CA LEU A 161 17.02 3.51 -3.12
C LEU A 161 17.66 2.23 -2.55
N ASN A 162 18.65 1.67 -3.23
CA ASN A 162 19.37 0.49 -2.74
C ASN A 162 20.40 0.82 -1.63
N GLN A 163 20.97 2.01 -1.66
CA GLN A 163 21.88 2.49 -0.61
C GLN A 163 21.09 2.87 0.64
N GLU A 164 19.93 3.50 0.49
CA GLU A 164 19.01 3.77 1.57
C GLU A 164 18.59 2.52 2.33
N GLU A 165 18.38 1.40 1.62
CA GLU A 165 18.06 0.12 2.25
C GLU A 165 19.14 -0.33 3.22
N LYS A 166 20.41 -0.26 2.81
CA LYS A 166 21.54 -0.62 3.65
C LYS A 166 21.65 0.30 4.87
N GLU A 167 21.53 1.60 4.66
CA GLU A 167 21.57 2.58 5.74
C GLU A 167 20.41 2.39 6.73
N ARG A 168 19.23 2.02 6.25
CA ARG A 168 18.06 1.73 7.09
C ARG A 168 18.25 0.49 7.94
N ILE A 169 18.79 -0.59 7.37
CA ILE A 169 19.08 -1.83 8.08
C ILE A 169 20.14 -1.56 9.14
N ASP A 170 21.20 -0.83 8.79
CA ASP A 170 22.32 -0.55 9.68
C ASP A 170 21.95 0.42 10.82
N ALA A 171 21.08 1.38 10.56
CA ALA A 171 20.70 2.43 11.52
C ALA A 171 19.44 2.12 12.33
N CYS A 172 18.67 1.08 11.97
CA CYS A 172 17.31 0.83 12.48
C CYS A 172 16.38 2.05 12.35
N ILE A 173 16.65 2.94 11.39
CA ILE A 173 15.87 4.15 11.12
C ILE A 173 15.14 3.95 9.80
N PHE A 174 13.82 4.04 9.83
CA PHE A 174 12.97 3.75 8.68
C PHE A 174 12.16 4.98 8.28
N THR A 175 12.52 5.58 7.15
CA THR A 175 11.69 6.54 6.45
C THR A 175 11.41 5.97 5.06
N ALA A 176 10.17 5.78 4.71
CA ALA A 176 9.72 5.34 3.39
C ALA A 176 8.84 6.42 2.76
N GLY A 177 8.41 6.19 1.52
CA GLY A 177 7.52 7.08 0.81
C GLY A 177 8.19 7.84 -0.33
N PRO A 178 7.47 8.73 -1.00
CA PRO A 178 8.00 9.54 -2.07
C PRO A 178 9.18 10.42 -1.65
N THR A 179 10.07 10.70 -2.58
CA THR A 179 11.28 11.49 -2.32
C THR A 179 11.00 12.87 -1.72
N TRP A 180 9.91 13.52 -2.17
CA TRP A 180 9.48 14.81 -1.64
C TRP A 180 8.99 14.74 -0.19
N TYR A 181 8.47 13.59 0.25
CA TYR A 181 8.01 13.38 1.62
C TYR A 181 9.18 13.32 2.60
N LYS A 182 10.28 12.69 2.21
CA LYS A 182 11.53 12.68 2.99
C LYS A 182 12.01 14.10 3.28
N ALA A 183 12.06 14.95 2.26
CA ALA A 183 12.44 16.37 2.41
C ALA A 183 11.49 17.13 3.35
N LEU A 184 10.22 16.77 3.37
CA LEU A 184 9.22 17.39 4.24
C LEU A 184 9.41 16.98 5.71
N LYS A 185 9.68 15.70 5.97
CA LYS A 185 10.02 15.20 7.32
C LYS A 185 11.29 15.85 7.88
N GLU A 186 12.32 15.98 7.06
CA GLU A 186 13.57 16.65 7.46
C GLU A 186 13.33 18.10 7.87
N ASN A 187 12.50 18.83 7.12
CA ASN A 187 12.14 20.22 7.44
C ASN A 187 11.29 20.36 8.71
N VAL A 188 10.40 19.42 8.99
CA VAL A 188 9.57 19.43 10.22
C VAL A 188 10.41 19.18 11.46
N ASN A 189 11.35 18.24 11.39
CA ASN A 189 12.25 17.94 12.51
C ASN A 189 13.17 19.12 12.86
N HIS A 190 13.51 19.98 11.90
CA HIS A 190 14.27 21.21 12.15
C HIS A 190 13.46 22.31 12.87
N ILE A 191 12.13 22.28 12.77
CA ILE A 191 11.26 23.28 13.41
C ILE A 191 11.05 22.94 14.89
N ASP A 192 10.97 21.66 15.25
CA ASP A 192 10.69 21.22 16.64
C ASP A 192 11.92 21.25 17.58
N THR A 193 13.14 21.32 17.05
CA THR A 193 14.37 21.41 17.87
C THR A 193 14.69 22.83 18.37
N ASN A 194 13.90 23.83 17.98
CA ASN A 194 14.08 25.24 18.38
C ASN A 194 12.94 25.79 19.26
N ARG A 195 12.24 24.92 19.99
CA ARG A 195 11.27 25.33 21.02
C ARG A 195 11.66 24.89 22.42
#